data_556432422c23d4a9338fd40dcde43463
#
_entry.id   556432422c23d4a9338fd40dcde43463
#
_cell.length_a   1.000
_cell.length_b   1.000
_cell.length_c   1.000
_cell.angle_alpha   90.00
_cell.angle_beta   90.00
_cell.angle_gamma   90.00
#
_symmetry.space_group_name_H-M   'P 1'
#
loop_
_entity.id
_entity.type
_entity.pdbx_description
1 polymer ?
#
loop_
_entity_poly.entity_id
_entity_poly.type
_entity_poly.pdbx_seq_one_letter_code
_entity_poly.pdbx_strand_id
1 'polypeptide(L)'
;RPLADTYKMPMPGDSGVSQYDIQLFDAETRKKIVVPIAKYPDQKVVLSYADVPGYVYMTRRSRPADYIDLCRINTRTGEVEELISDHCVPHMNVQLFNYQLINKGKEILWWSERNGKGQYFLYDENGRLKNAITPADMVAGQIVL
;
A
#
# COMPACT_ATOMS: atom_id res chain seq x y z
N ARG A 1 27.73 30.91 -13.11
CA ARG A 1 26.26 31.06 -12.95
C ARG A 1 25.67 29.68 -12.75
N PRO A 2 24.84 29.47 -11.71
CA PRO A 2 24.11 28.22 -11.61
C PRO A 2 23.13 28.11 -12.79
N LEU A 3 23.13 26.96 -13.46
CA LEU A 3 22.15 26.63 -14.48
C LEU A 3 20.83 26.26 -13.74
N ALA A 4 19.73 26.93 -14.09
CA ALA A 4 18.44 26.57 -13.61
C ALA A 4 17.92 25.35 -14.40
N ASP A 5 17.72 24.24 -13.74
CA ASP A 5 17.06 23.08 -14.32
C ASP A 5 15.54 23.20 -14.13
N THR A 6 14.81 23.11 -15.24
CA THR A 6 13.34 23.18 -15.23
C THR A 6 12.79 21.78 -15.42
N TYR A 7 12.04 21.29 -14.46
CA TYR A 7 11.34 20.00 -14.58
C TYR A 7 9.84 20.19 -14.37
N LYS A 8 9.05 19.37 -15.06
CA LYS A 8 7.60 19.37 -14.89
C LYS A 8 7.24 18.49 -13.69
N MET A 9 6.57 19.06 -12.71
CA MET A 9 6.06 18.36 -11.55
C MET A 9 4.54 18.42 -11.57
N PRO A 10 3.84 17.27 -11.41
CA PRO A 10 2.38 17.29 -11.29
C PRO A 10 1.95 18.11 -10.08
N MET A 11 1.09 19.07 -10.29
CA MET A 11 0.55 19.93 -9.23
C MET A 11 -0.81 19.38 -8.73
N PRO A 12 -1.21 19.70 -7.49
CA PRO A 12 -2.58 19.46 -7.04
C PRO A 12 -3.58 20.10 -8.01
N GLY A 13 -4.55 19.30 -8.49
CA GLY A 13 -5.54 19.74 -9.46
C GLY A 13 -5.21 19.44 -10.94
N ASP A 14 -3.99 19.02 -11.25
CA ASP A 14 -3.67 18.57 -12.61
C ASP A 14 -4.48 17.34 -12.99
N SER A 15 -4.99 17.33 -14.22
CA SER A 15 -5.72 16.20 -14.81
C SER A 15 -4.77 15.12 -15.38
N GLY A 16 -3.50 15.48 -15.64
CA GLY A 16 -2.49 14.61 -16.22
C GLY A 16 -1.75 13.78 -15.19
N VAL A 17 -2.45 12.96 -14.41
CA VAL A 17 -1.84 12.05 -13.43
C VAL A 17 -1.70 10.65 -13.98
N SER A 18 -0.65 9.94 -13.53
CA SER A 18 -0.43 8.54 -13.92
C SER A 18 -1.58 7.67 -13.43
N GLN A 19 -2.13 6.87 -14.34
CA GLN A 19 -3.11 5.84 -14.05
C GLN A 19 -2.41 4.47 -14.02
N TYR A 20 -2.94 3.55 -13.24
CA TYR A 20 -2.34 2.23 -13.03
C TYR A 20 -3.32 1.14 -13.41
N ASP A 21 -2.82 0.16 -14.18
CA ASP A 21 -3.50 -1.09 -14.48
C ASP A 21 -2.60 -2.25 -14.06
N ILE A 22 -3.20 -3.27 -13.48
CA ILE A 22 -2.49 -4.52 -13.17
C ILE A 22 -3.07 -5.64 -14.04
N GLN A 23 -2.17 -6.37 -14.67
CA GLN A 23 -2.51 -7.51 -15.49
C GLN A 23 -1.63 -8.69 -15.12
N LEU A 24 -2.24 -9.84 -14.94
CA LEU A 24 -1.54 -11.10 -14.72
C LEU A 24 -1.51 -11.89 -16.03
N PHE A 25 -0.37 -12.49 -16.33
CA PHE A 25 -0.19 -13.38 -17.46
C PHE A 25 0.26 -14.75 -16.98
N ASP A 26 -0.46 -15.76 -17.38
CA ASP A 26 -0.05 -17.14 -17.24
C ASP A 26 0.86 -17.50 -18.41
N ALA A 27 2.13 -17.80 -18.13
CA ALA A 27 3.14 -18.08 -19.14
C ALA A 27 2.89 -19.39 -19.90
N GLU A 28 2.22 -20.36 -19.28
CA GLU A 28 1.94 -21.66 -19.89
C GLU A 28 0.68 -21.60 -20.77
N THR A 29 -0.41 -21.08 -20.20
CA THR A 29 -1.72 -21.02 -20.89
C THR A 29 -1.88 -19.79 -21.76
N ARG A 30 -0.97 -18.80 -21.64
CA ARG A 30 -1.02 -17.48 -22.30
C ARG A 30 -2.31 -16.69 -22.01
N LYS A 31 -2.97 -17.03 -20.92
CA LYS A 31 -4.16 -16.30 -20.45
C LYS A 31 -3.76 -14.99 -19.77
N LYS A 32 -4.53 -13.98 -20.07
CA LYS A 32 -4.43 -12.65 -19.44
C LYS A 32 -5.62 -12.44 -18.51
N ILE A 33 -5.34 -11.96 -17.29
CA ILE A 33 -6.35 -11.57 -16.32
C ILE A 33 -6.14 -10.10 -16.00
N VAL A 34 -7.18 -9.29 -16.14
CA VAL A 34 -7.18 -7.89 -15.70
C VAL A 34 -7.62 -7.84 -14.25
N VAL A 35 -6.78 -7.26 -13.40
CA VAL A 35 -7.04 -7.18 -11.95
C VAL A 35 -7.85 -5.93 -11.64
N PRO A 36 -9.01 -6.03 -10.94
CA PRO A 36 -9.88 -4.89 -10.63
C PRO A 36 -9.33 -4.09 -9.45
N ILE A 37 -8.38 -3.19 -9.70
CA ILE A 37 -7.69 -2.44 -8.64
C ILE A 37 -8.35 -1.10 -8.28
N ALA A 38 -9.29 -0.61 -9.07
CA ALA A 38 -9.88 0.72 -8.92
C ALA A 38 -10.67 0.86 -7.62
N LYS A 39 -10.41 1.92 -6.87
CA LYS A 39 -11.19 2.33 -5.69
C LYS A 39 -11.22 3.86 -5.53
N TYR A 40 -10.07 4.51 -5.62
CA TYR A 40 -9.95 5.96 -5.46
C TYR A 40 -9.64 6.63 -6.80
N PRO A 41 -10.17 7.84 -7.05
CA PRO A 41 -9.72 8.65 -8.19
C PRO A 41 -8.21 8.91 -8.08
N ASP A 42 -7.51 8.81 -9.20
CA ASP A 42 -6.07 9.11 -9.28
C ASP A 42 -5.21 8.40 -8.22
N GLN A 43 -5.60 7.18 -7.86
CA GLN A 43 -4.92 6.39 -6.84
C GLN A 43 -3.49 6.05 -7.25
N LYS A 44 -2.59 6.06 -6.27
CA LYS A 44 -1.24 5.49 -6.45
C LYS A 44 -1.24 4.03 -6.04
N VAL A 45 -0.66 3.18 -6.87
CA VAL A 45 -0.57 1.74 -6.65
C VAL A 45 0.89 1.32 -6.58
N VAL A 46 1.22 0.48 -5.59
CA VAL A 46 2.55 -0.12 -5.44
C VAL A 46 2.38 -1.61 -5.19
N LEU A 47 3.02 -2.42 -6.04
CA LEU A 47 3.07 -3.86 -5.87
C LEU A 47 4.22 -4.25 -4.94
N SER A 48 4.00 -5.28 -4.13
CA SER A 48 5.03 -5.91 -3.33
C SER A 48 4.90 -7.43 -3.40
N TYR A 49 6.04 -8.08 -3.39
CA TYR A 49 6.15 -9.52 -3.41
C TYR A 49 6.53 -10.00 -2.02
N ALA A 50 5.88 -11.05 -1.57
CA ALA A 50 6.20 -11.75 -0.35
C ALA A 50 6.31 -13.25 -0.66
N ASP A 51 7.01 -13.98 0.20
CA ASP A 51 7.10 -15.44 0.09
C ASP A 51 5.79 -16.11 0.57
N VAL A 52 4.70 -15.76 -0.12
CA VAL A 52 3.36 -16.32 0.09
C VAL A 52 2.85 -16.86 -1.24
N PRO A 53 2.93 -18.17 -1.48
CA PRO A 53 2.57 -18.78 -2.74
C PRO A 53 1.14 -18.45 -3.17
N GLY A 54 0.97 -18.11 -4.45
CA GLY A 54 -0.33 -17.84 -5.05
C GLY A 54 -0.87 -16.42 -4.83
N TYR A 55 -0.12 -15.55 -4.16
CA TYR A 55 -0.54 -14.19 -3.88
C TYR A 55 0.54 -13.15 -4.20
N VAL A 56 0.07 -11.98 -4.63
CA VAL A 56 0.83 -10.74 -4.72
C VAL A 56 0.13 -9.70 -3.87
N TYR A 57 0.88 -8.86 -3.20
CA TYR A 57 0.32 -7.80 -2.37
C TYR A 57 0.41 -6.46 -3.09
N MET A 58 -0.52 -5.60 -2.78
CA MET A 58 -0.63 -4.28 -3.38
C MET A 58 -1.03 -3.29 -2.30
N THR A 59 -0.35 -2.15 -2.22
CA THR A 59 -0.92 -0.98 -1.58
C THR A 59 -1.56 -0.09 -2.63
N ARG A 60 -2.73 0.47 -2.33
CA ARG A 60 -3.35 1.54 -3.09
C ARG A 60 -3.63 2.71 -2.17
N ARG A 61 -3.34 3.91 -2.64
CA ARG A 61 -3.44 5.12 -1.86
C ARG A 61 -4.21 6.17 -2.63
N SER A 62 -5.13 6.85 -1.94
CA SER A 62 -5.82 8.02 -2.47
C SER A 62 -4.83 9.14 -2.84
N ARG A 63 -5.22 10.01 -3.76
CA ARG A 63 -4.36 11.14 -4.18
C ARG A 63 -4.04 12.11 -3.03
N PRO A 64 -4.98 12.46 -2.13
CA PRO A 64 -4.68 13.27 -0.94
C PRO A 64 -3.84 12.56 0.11
N ALA A 65 -3.65 11.24 0.00
CA ALA A 65 -2.98 10.38 0.98
C ALA A 65 -3.69 10.30 2.33
N ASP A 66 -5.00 10.48 2.35
CA ASP A 66 -5.87 10.29 3.52
C ASP A 66 -6.31 8.84 3.70
N TYR A 67 -6.35 8.06 2.61
CA TYR A 67 -6.60 6.61 2.61
C TYR A 67 -5.42 5.85 2.05
N ILE A 68 -5.11 4.73 2.69
CA ILE A 68 -4.17 3.73 2.19
C ILE A 68 -4.68 2.33 2.53
N ASP A 69 -4.78 1.49 1.52
CA ASP A 69 -5.21 0.10 1.68
C ASP A 69 -4.04 -0.86 1.43
N LEU A 70 -4.04 -1.97 2.14
CA LEU A 70 -3.30 -3.17 1.77
C LEU A 70 -4.27 -4.18 1.18
N CYS A 71 -3.98 -4.62 -0.03
CA CYS A 71 -4.75 -5.63 -0.73
C CYS A 71 -3.90 -6.86 -1.03
N ARG A 72 -4.54 -8.01 -1.05
CA ARG A 72 -3.99 -9.28 -1.52
C ARG A 72 -4.65 -9.64 -2.86
N ILE A 73 -3.85 -10.01 -3.85
CA ILE A 73 -4.29 -10.39 -5.19
C ILE A 73 -4.02 -11.87 -5.37
N ASN A 74 -5.05 -12.64 -5.66
CA ASN A 74 -4.90 -14.04 -6.04
C ASN A 74 -4.34 -14.12 -7.47
N THR A 75 -3.16 -14.70 -7.64
CA THR A 75 -2.47 -14.74 -8.94
C THR A 75 -3.14 -15.64 -9.97
N ARG A 76 -4.00 -16.56 -9.54
CA ARG A 76 -4.74 -17.48 -10.43
C ARG A 76 -6.05 -16.87 -10.94
N THR A 77 -6.76 -16.14 -10.06
CA THR A 77 -8.11 -15.64 -10.36
C THR A 77 -8.11 -14.13 -10.68
N GLY A 78 -7.10 -13.39 -10.24
CA GLY A 78 -7.07 -11.92 -10.28
C GLY A 78 -7.97 -11.27 -9.23
N GLU A 79 -8.56 -12.03 -8.32
CA GLU A 79 -9.39 -11.51 -7.25
C GLU A 79 -8.59 -10.64 -6.30
N VAL A 80 -9.14 -9.48 -5.94
CA VAL A 80 -8.53 -8.51 -5.03
C VAL A 80 -9.28 -8.55 -3.72
N GLU A 81 -8.59 -8.89 -2.65
CA GLU A 81 -9.10 -8.86 -1.29
C GLU A 81 -8.44 -7.69 -0.53
N GLU A 82 -9.24 -6.81 0.03
CA GLU A 82 -8.77 -5.73 0.90
C GLU A 82 -8.57 -6.26 2.30
N LEU A 83 -7.32 -6.26 2.77
CA LEU A 83 -6.96 -6.74 4.11
C LEU A 83 -7.02 -5.62 5.15
N ILE A 84 -6.46 -4.46 4.81
CA ILE A 84 -6.41 -3.30 5.70
C ILE A 84 -6.83 -2.08 4.88
N SER A 85 -7.72 -1.26 5.45
CA SER A 85 -8.00 0.08 4.96
C SER A 85 -7.77 1.06 6.10
N ASP A 86 -6.82 1.96 5.91
CA ASP A 86 -6.41 2.93 6.92
C ASP A 86 -6.76 4.34 6.47
N HIS A 87 -7.30 5.12 7.40
CA HIS A 87 -7.72 6.50 7.16
C HIS A 87 -7.05 7.43 8.16
N CYS A 88 -6.31 8.41 7.68
CA CYS A 88 -5.59 9.38 8.48
C CYS A 88 -5.94 10.81 8.04
N VAL A 89 -6.47 11.60 8.96
CA VAL A 89 -6.85 12.99 8.70
C VAL A 89 -5.78 13.93 9.27
N PRO A 90 -5.32 14.93 8.51
CA PRO A 90 -5.70 15.29 7.14
C PRO A 90 -5.05 14.41 6.06
N HIS A 91 -3.93 13.77 6.33
CA HIS A 91 -3.20 12.86 5.44
C HIS A 91 -2.16 12.07 6.23
N MET A 92 -1.76 10.94 5.70
CA MET A 92 -0.70 10.10 6.25
C MET A 92 0.68 10.57 5.79
N ASN A 93 1.68 10.49 6.65
CA ASN A 93 3.07 10.69 6.27
C ASN A 93 3.58 9.51 5.44
N VAL A 94 3.44 9.63 4.13
CA VAL A 94 3.80 8.57 3.18
C VAL A 94 5.30 8.26 3.10
N GLN A 95 6.16 9.13 3.63
CA GLN A 95 7.60 8.90 3.69
C GLN A 95 7.98 7.96 4.83
N LEU A 96 7.23 7.99 5.92
CA LEU A 96 7.41 7.10 7.07
C LEU A 96 6.57 5.83 6.96
N PHE A 97 5.53 5.85 6.11
CA PHE A 97 4.67 4.70 5.91
C PHE A 97 5.48 3.48 5.48
N ASN A 98 5.30 2.42 6.22
CA ASN A 98 5.90 1.12 5.94
C ASN A 98 5.00 -0.02 6.43
N TYR A 99 5.13 -1.18 5.83
CA TYR A 99 4.53 -2.41 6.33
C TYR A 99 5.41 -3.60 5.99
N GLN A 100 5.26 -4.67 6.75
CA GLN A 100 5.97 -5.92 6.51
C GLN A 100 5.03 -7.10 6.70
N LEU A 101 5.14 -8.07 5.80
CA LEU A 101 4.56 -9.39 5.97
C LEU A 101 5.58 -10.25 6.71
N ILE A 102 5.21 -10.69 7.90
CA ILE A 102 6.06 -11.50 8.77
C ILE A 102 5.47 -12.90 8.95
N ASN A 103 6.25 -13.81 9.51
CA ASN A 103 5.84 -15.20 9.74
C ASN A 103 5.28 -15.87 8.47
N LYS A 104 5.95 -15.68 7.31
CA LYS A 104 5.52 -16.19 6.00
C LYS A 104 4.11 -15.71 5.60
N GLY A 105 3.82 -14.45 5.86
CA GLY A 105 2.55 -13.80 5.51
C GLY A 105 1.39 -14.09 6.45
N LYS A 106 1.60 -14.80 7.56
CA LYS A 106 0.56 -15.05 8.57
C LYS A 106 0.27 -13.84 9.45
N GLU A 107 1.15 -12.85 9.42
CA GLU A 107 0.98 -11.61 10.18
C GLU A 107 1.46 -10.43 9.36
N ILE A 108 0.84 -9.29 9.61
CA ILE A 108 1.14 -8.03 8.93
C ILE A 108 1.51 -7.00 9.99
N LEU A 109 2.70 -6.46 9.89
CA LEU A 109 3.13 -5.33 10.67
C LEU A 109 2.86 -4.07 9.85
N TRP A 110 1.98 -3.19 10.34
CA TRP A 110 1.45 -2.04 9.63
C TRP A 110 1.72 -0.75 10.38
N TRP A 111 2.36 0.22 9.72
CA TRP A 111 2.56 1.54 10.28
C TRP A 111 1.35 2.44 9.98
N SER A 112 0.89 3.19 10.98
CA SER A 112 -0.29 4.07 10.87
C SER A 112 -0.20 5.26 11.80
N GLU A 113 -0.75 6.40 11.38
CA GLU A 113 -0.93 7.62 12.20
C GLU A 113 -2.37 7.80 12.70
N ARG A 114 -3.19 6.76 12.67
CA ARG A 114 -4.61 6.80 13.08
C ARG A 114 -4.87 7.37 14.47
N ASN A 115 -3.87 7.32 15.35
CA ASN A 115 -3.92 7.86 16.70
C ASN A 115 -3.16 9.20 16.83
N GLY A 116 -2.87 9.86 15.70
CA GLY A 116 -2.15 11.15 15.67
C GLY A 116 -0.63 11.04 15.77
N LYS A 117 -0.08 9.85 15.98
CA LYS A 117 1.35 9.56 15.98
C LYS A 117 1.64 8.29 15.19
N GLY A 118 2.76 8.24 14.48
CA GLY A 118 3.18 7.04 13.75
C GLY A 118 3.47 5.89 14.71
N GLN A 119 2.73 4.80 14.56
CA GLN A 119 2.80 3.60 15.38
C GLN A 119 2.73 2.34 14.51
N TYR A 120 3.28 1.23 15.00
CA TYR A 120 3.08 -0.07 14.38
C TYR A 120 1.96 -0.85 15.05
N PHE A 121 1.13 -1.45 14.21
CA PHE A 121 0.03 -2.33 14.58
C PHE A 121 0.26 -3.71 13.98
N LEU A 122 -0.07 -4.74 14.73
CA LEU A 122 0.00 -6.13 14.28
C LEU A 122 -1.39 -6.58 13.84
N TYR A 123 -1.46 -7.16 12.65
CA TYR A 123 -2.66 -7.77 12.08
C TYR A 123 -2.39 -9.25 11.78
N ASP A 124 -3.46 -10.04 11.72
CA ASP A 124 -3.39 -11.39 11.18
C ASP A 124 -3.38 -11.39 9.64
N GLU A 125 -3.26 -12.56 9.04
CA GLU A 125 -3.23 -12.75 7.57
C GLU A 125 -4.51 -12.32 6.85
N ASN A 126 -5.62 -12.15 7.56
CA ASN A 126 -6.91 -11.72 7.04
C ASN A 126 -7.20 -10.24 7.32
N GLY A 127 -6.20 -9.49 7.79
CA GLY A 127 -6.35 -8.07 8.09
C GLY A 127 -7.11 -7.76 9.37
N ARG A 128 -7.23 -8.69 10.30
CA ARG A 128 -7.82 -8.43 11.61
C ARG A 128 -6.75 -7.89 12.56
N LEU A 129 -7.03 -6.73 13.15
CA LEU A 129 -6.14 -6.12 14.13
C LEU A 129 -5.99 -7.02 15.36
N LYS A 130 -4.74 -7.33 15.72
CA LYS A 130 -4.39 -8.07 16.94
C LYS A 130 -4.09 -7.10 18.09
N ASN A 131 -3.10 -6.23 17.91
CA ASN A 131 -2.68 -5.25 18.93
C ASN A 131 -1.78 -4.16 18.33
N ALA A 132 -1.58 -3.08 19.08
CA ALA A 132 -0.50 -2.14 18.84
C ALA A 132 0.84 -2.74 19.33
N ILE A 133 1.91 -2.50 18.58
CA ILE A 133 3.25 -3.00 18.90
C ILE A 133 4.07 -1.92 19.60
N THR A 134 3.96 -0.68 19.14
CA THR A 134 4.75 0.43 19.68
C THR A 134 3.94 1.23 20.71
N PRO A 135 4.59 1.80 21.74
CA PRO A 135 3.93 2.64 22.75
C PRO A 135 3.22 3.86 22.12
N ALA A 136 2.09 4.24 22.70
CA ALA A 136 1.26 5.33 22.18
C ALA A 136 1.86 6.73 22.36
N ASP A 137 2.82 6.89 23.26
CA ASP A 137 3.50 8.15 23.57
C ASP A 137 4.72 8.43 22.68
N MET A 138 5.16 7.43 21.89
CA MET A 138 6.31 7.51 21.00
C MET A 138 5.88 7.58 19.53
N VAL A 139 6.77 8.11 18.70
CA VAL A 139 6.65 8.06 17.23
C VAL A 139 7.58 6.95 16.73
N ALA A 140 7.01 5.97 16.04
CA ALA A 140 7.77 4.90 15.43
C ALA A 140 8.32 5.36 14.06
N GLY A 141 9.61 5.21 13.85
CA GLY A 141 10.27 5.43 12.57
C GLY A 141 10.25 4.17 11.69
N GLN A 142 11.22 4.08 10.78
CA GLN A 142 11.37 2.92 9.91
C GLN A 142 11.90 1.71 10.68
N ILE A 143 11.49 0.51 10.25
CA ILE A 143 12.06 -0.75 10.74
C ILE A 143 13.44 -0.90 10.12
N VAL A 144 14.45 -1.10 10.97
CA VAL A 144 15.81 -1.45 10.57
C VAL A 144 15.97 -2.95 10.79
N LEU A 145 16.30 -3.69 9.75
CA LEU A 145 16.60 -5.13 9.78
C LEU A 145 18.08 -5.35 9.70
#